data_352ccc3134519d88c68b4b9e9ca6bc54
#
_entry.id   352ccc3134519d88c68b4b9e9ca6bc54
#
_cell.length_a   1.000
_cell.length_b   1.000
_cell.length_c   1.000
_cell.angle_alpha   90.00
_cell.angle_beta   90.00
_cell.angle_gamma   90.00
#
_symmetry.space_group_name_H-M   'P 1'
#
loop_
_entity.id
_entity.type
_entity.pdbx_description
1 polymer ?
#
loop_
_entity_poly.entity_id
_entity_poly.type
_entity_poly.pdbx_seq_one_letter_code
_entity_poly.pdbx_strand_id
1 'polypeptide(L)'
;ENRSSYRVSFYDINIDFDIEKKSLDGFVIIKAESIRDLNKLQIDLAENLSIKKVTYANQELSFSREFDAVLIDFISTIKKGSIFEFTIFYHGVPQSADNPPWAGGFTWSKDKEGRDWIAVSCEGEGARIWWPNKDHITAEGDSVRMVYTVPSDMVAVGNGTLRNVITNDDKSTYEWFVNNPINNYNISVQIGNYVAVQDTFIKDDTIHNMNHYVLDYNKELASNYFTQSKEIIRFYEKYFGDYQWYEDGYKLIEVPYLGMEHQSAVTYGNGFSIYNGVRSKSWPMYGVIDPLIIHETGHEWFGNSVTAQDPTHIWIHEGLQVYSESIYFEDKFDSYEVGVHYLNTLKNRIVNE
;
A
#
# COMPACT_ATOMS: atom_id res chain seq x y z
N GLU A 1 -6.48 -16.59 -19.86
CA GLU A 1 -6.69 -17.99 -19.47
C GLU A 1 -5.69 -18.45 -18.40
N ASN A 2 -4.38 -18.22 -18.57
CA ASN A 2 -3.33 -18.66 -17.64
C ASN A 2 -3.34 -17.87 -16.31
N ARG A 3 -3.68 -16.59 -16.31
CA ARG A 3 -3.82 -15.77 -15.11
C ARG A 3 -5.03 -16.19 -14.24
N SER A 4 -6.12 -16.66 -14.82
CA SER A 4 -7.33 -17.12 -14.11
C SER A 4 -7.32 -18.61 -13.72
N SER A 5 -6.18 -19.30 -13.86
CA SER A 5 -6.08 -20.75 -13.58
C SER A 5 -5.79 -21.09 -12.13
N TYR A 6 -5.49 -20.09 -11.30
CA TYR A 6 -5.09 -20.26 -9.90
C TYR A 6 -5.58 -19.10 -9.04
N ARG A 7 -5.69 -19.32 -7.72
CA ARG A 7 -5.92 -18.32 -6.68
C ARG A 7 -4.68 -18.26 -5.78
N VAL A 8 -4.18 -17.07 -5.55
CA VAL A 8 -3.07 -16.88 -4.60
C VAL A 8 -3.64 -16.83 -3.18
N SER A 9 -3.00 -17.52 -2.25
CA SER A 9 -3.32 -17.48 -0.83
C SER A 9 -2.25 -16.76 -0.01
N PHE A 10 -0.99 -16.74 -0.49
CA PHE A 10 0.08 -16.11 0.28
C PHE A 10 1.21 -15.64 -0.65
N TYR A 11 1.76 -14.48 -0.31
CA TYR A 11 3.01 -13.97 -0.85
C TYR A 11 4.05 -13.83 0.25
N ASP A 12 5.27 -14.29 -0.02
CA ASP A 12 6.46 -14.01 0.80
C ASP A 12 7.45 -13.20 -0.07
N ILE A 13 7.49 -11.90 0.16
CA ILE A 13 8.24 -10.93 -0.65
C ILE A 13 9.54 -10.60 0.09
N ASN A 14 10.68 -10.91 -0.52
CA ASN A 14 12.01 -10.68 0.06
C ASN A 14 12.83 -9.82 -0.90
N ILE A 15 13.18 -8.59 -0.49
CA ILE A 15 13.85 -7.62 -1.35
C ILE A 15 14.99 -6.93 -0.61
N ASP A 16 16.14 -6.88 -1.24
CA ASP A 16 17.32 -6.08 -0.88
C ASP A 16 17.35 -4.84 -1.78
N PHE A 17 17.34 -3.65 -1.18
CA PHE A 17 17.35 -2.37 -1.88
C PHE A 17 18.75 -1.78 -1.92
N ASP A 18 19.27 -1.53 -3.13
CA ASP A 18 20.47 -0.73 -3.36
C ASP A 18 20.02 0.71 -3.65
N ILE A 19 20.07 1.56 -2.63
CA ILE A 19 19.55 2.93 -2.69
C ILE A 19 20.36 3.79 -3.66
N GLU A 20 21.70 3.61 -3.69
CA GLU A 20 22.60 4.36 -4.55
C GLU A 20 22.30 4.08 -6.02
N LYS A 21 22.13 2.79 -6.37
CA LYS A 21 21.80 2.36 -7.75
C LYS A 21 20.33 2.46 -8.09
N LYS A 22 19.47 2.79 -7.12
CA LYS A 22 18.00 2.79 -7.26
C LYS A 22 17.48 1.45 -7.78
N SER A 23 18.05 0.36 -7.31
CA SER A 23 17.76 -0.99 -7.79
C SER A 23 17.34 -1.91 -6.64
N LEU A 24 16.72 -3.01 -7.01
CA LEU A 24 16.32 -4.06 -6.11
C LEU A 24 16.81 -5.43 -6.58
N ASP A 25 17.05 -6.30 -5.65
CA ASP A 25 17.37 -7.72 -5.86
C ASP A 25 16.57 -8.56 -4.86
N GLY A 26 15.85 -9.57 -5.33
CA GLY A 26 15.02 -10.31 -4.42
C GLY A 26 14.40 -11.56 -5.00
N PHE A 27 13.49 -12.10 -4.21
CA PHE A 27 12.63 -13.20 -4.63
C PHE A 27 11.25 -13.09 -4.01
N VAL A 28 10.26 -13.67 -4.67
CA VAL A 28 8.90 -13.82 -4.16
C VAL A 28 8.53 -15.29 -4.18
N ILE A 29 8.08 -15.80 -3.02
CA ILE A 29 7.45 -17.10 -2.92
C ILE A 29 5.95 -16.89 -3.05
N ILE A 30 5.32 -17.59 -3.99
CA ILE A 30 3.89 -17.52 -4.26
C ILE A 30 3.25 -18.85 -3.93
N LYS A 31 2.39 -18.86 -2.92
CA LYS A 31 1.56 -20.03 -2.58
C LYS A 31 0.17 -19.85 -3.17
N ALA A 32 -0.28 -20.85 -3.92
CA ALA A 32 -1.52 -20.77 -4.66
C ALA A 32 -2.29 -22.08 -4.66
N GLU A 33 -3.58 -21.99 -4.95
CA GLU A 33 -4.46 -23.13 -5.24
C GLU A 33 -4.80 -23.14 -6.72
N SER A 34 -4.69 -24.30 -7.35
CA SER A 34 -5.08 -24.50 -8.74
C SER A 34 -6.60 -24.61 -8.89
N ILE A 35 -7.21 -23.72 -9.67
CA ILE A 35 -8.66 -23.71 -9.93
C ILE A 35 -9.04 -24.75 -11.01
N ARG A 36 -8.09 -25.15 -11.85
CA ARG A 36 -8.22 -26.16 -12.90
C ARG A 36 -6.91 -26.90 -13.10
N ASP A 37 -6.90 -28.02 -13.80
CA ASP A 37 -5.65 -28.66 -14.22
C ASP A 37 -4.81 -27.66 -15.02
N LEU A 38 -3.55 -27.44 -14.63
CA LEU A 38 -2.65 -26.49 -15.29
C LEU A 38 -1.24 -27.05 -15.46
N ASN A 39 -0.62 -26.75 -16.58
CA ASN A 39 0.82 -26.97 -16.84
C ASN A 39 1.52 -25.62 -17.15
N LYS A 40 0.75 -24.55 -17.31
CA LYS A 40 1.27 -23.21 -17.57
C LYS A 40 0.49 -22.19 -16.73
N LEU A 41 1.22 -21.25 -16.16
CA LEU A 41 0.68 -20.20 -15.29
C LEU A 41 1.26 -18.86 -15.77
N GLN A 42 0.49 -17.79 -15.62
CA GLN A 42 0.95 -16.43 -15.85
C GLN A 42 1.08 -15.67 -14.54
N ILE A 43 2.22 -15.02 -14.35
CA ILE A 43 2.41 -13.89 -13.42
C ILE A 43 2.79 -12.65 -14.22
N ASP A 44 2.78 -11.51 -13.56
CA ASP A 44 3.08 -10.23 -14.18
C ASP A 44 4.28 -9.59 -13.47
N LEU A 45 5.22 -9.04 -14.25
CA LEU A 45 6.40 -8.31 -13.80
C LEU A 45 6.85 -7.36 -14.90
N ALA A 46 7.07 -6.10 -14.61
CA ALA A 46 7.46 -5.10 -15.59
C ALA A 46 8.80 -5.43 -16.29
N GLU A 47 8.90 -5.13 -17.59
CA GLU A 47 10.03 -5.56 -18.44
C GLU A 47 11.40 -5.09 -17.97
N ASN A 48 11.47 -3.96 -17.28
CA ASN A 48 12.70 -3.40 -16.70
C ASN A 48 13.23 -4.22 -15.51
N LEU A 49 12.47 -5.20 -15.02
CA LEU A 49 12.87 -6.14 -13.99
C LEU A 49 13.16 -7.52 -14.61
N SER A 50 14.39 -7.99 -14.45
CA SER A 50 14.86 -9.25 -15.04
C SER A 50 14.62 -10.43 -14.10
N ILE A 51 14.07 -11.52 -14.62
CA ILE A 51 13.95 -12.79 -13.89
C ILE A 51 15.25 -13.55 -13.99
N LYS A 52 15.81 -13.92 -12.84
CA LYS A 52 17.03 -14.76 -12.75
C LYS A 52 16.71 -16.24 -12.96
N LYS A 53 15.67 -16.71 -12.27
CA LYS A 53 15.16 -18.08 -12.35
C LYS A 53 13.76 -18.17 -11.72
N VAL A 54 13.05 -19.22 -12.07
CA VAL A 54 11.80 -19.66 -11.42
C VAL A 54 12.04 -21.07 -10.90
N THR A 55 11.62 -21.38 -9.66
CA THR A 55 11.81 -22.72 -9.08
C THR A 55 10.49 -23.26 -8.51
N TYR A 56 10.30 -24.57 -8.66
CA TYR A 56 9.20 -25.34 -8.09
C TYR A 56 9.71 -26.71 -7.65
N ALA A 57 9.41 -27.14 -6.43
CA ALA A 57 9.83 -28.42 -5.88
C ALA A 57 11.35 -28.69 -6.06
N ASN A 58 12.19 -27.68 -5.79
CA ASN A 58 13.65 -27.68 -5.97
C ASN A 58 14.15 -27.89 -7.42
N GLN A 59 13.28 -27.70 -8.41
CA GLN A 59 13.64 -27.75 -9.83
C GLN A 59 13.45 -26.38 -10.47
N GLU A 60 14.34 -26.04 -11.39
CA GLU A 60 14.21 -24.82 -12.17
C GLU A 60 13.17 -25.03 -13.28
N LEU A 61 12.25 -24.09 -13.44
CA LEU A 61 11.23 -24.11 -14.46
C LEU A 61 11.61 -23.22 -15.63
N SER A 62 11.21 -23.64 -16.84
CA SER A 62 11.26 -22.78 -18.01
C SER A 62 10.15 -21.74 -17.94
N PHE A 63 10.43 -20.57 -18.48
CA PHE A 63 9.45 -19.50 -18.63
C PHE A 63 9.69 -18.76 -19.95
N SER A 64 8.64 -18.14 -20.45
CA SER A 64 8.71 -17.18 -21.54
C SER A 64 8.08 -15.87 -21.09
N ARG A 65 8.49 -14.77 -21.73
CA ARG A 65 8.01 -13.45 -21.40
C ARG A 65 7.48 -12.75 -22.64
N GLU A 66 6.33 -12.11 -22.52
CA GLU A 66 5.75 -11.24 -23.54
C GLU A 66 5.30 -9.96 -22.83
N PHE A 67 6.02 -8.86 -23.06
CA PHE A 67 5.89 -7.63 -22.27
C PHE A 67 5.99 -7.93 -20.77
N ASP A 68 5.06 -7.42 -19.96
CA ASP A 68 5.00 -7.67 -18.53
C ASP A 68 4.49 -9.07 -18.15
N ALA A 69 3.90 -9.81 -19.08
CA ALA A 69 3.39 -11.15 -18.82
C ALA A 69 4.50 -12.20 -18.86
N VAL A 70 4.64 -12.95 -17.77
CA VAL A 70 5.58 -14.06 -17.63
C VAL A 70 4.82 -15.37 -17.56
N LEU A 71 5.04 -16.23 -18.55
CA LEU A 71 4.42 -17.54 -18.67
C LEU A 71 5.38 -18.60 -18.17
N ILE A 72 5.02 -19.27 -17.08
CA ILE A 72 5.82 -20.30 -16.41
C ILE A 72 5.29 -21.67 -16.79
N ASP A 73 6.17 -22.57 -17.29
CA ASP A 73 5.83 -23.93 -17.68
C ASP A 73 6.18 -24.92 -16.56
N PHE A 74 5.17 -25.63 -16.04
CA PHE A 74 5.39 -26.68 -15.04
C PHE A 74 5.75 -28.02 -15.72
N ILE A 75 6.71 -28.73 -15.13
CA ILE A 75 7.21 -30.02 -15.64
C ILE A 75 6.10 -31.07 -15.68
N SER A 76 5.17 -31.01 -14.74
CA SER A 76 4.02 -31.91 -14.65
C SER A 76 2.74 -31.13 -14.39
N THR A 77 1.60 -31.69 -14.82
CA THR A 77 0.30 -31.06 -14.59
C THR A 77 0.00 -30.93 -13.08
N ILE A 78 -0.22 -29.70 -12.62
CA ILE A 78 -0.78 -29.42 -11.30
C ILE A 78 -2.30 -29.63 -11.40
N LYS A 79 -2.82 -30.54 -10.58
CA LYS A 79 -4.24 -30.92 -10.62
C LYS A 79 -5.11 -29.86 -9.94
N LYS A 80 -6.33 -29.69 -10.43
CA LYS A 80 -7.35 -28.85 -9.82
C LYS A 80 -7.47 -29.13 -8.31
N GLY A 81 -7.52 -28.07 -7.51
CA GLY A 81 -7.60 -28.12 -6.04
C GLY A 81 -6.27 -28.40 -5.35
N SER A 82 -5.17 -28.57 -6.10
CA SER A 82 -3.85 -28.71 -5.49
C SER A 82 -3.34 -27.37 -4.98
N ILE A 83 -2.80 -27.39 -3.77
CA ILE A 83 -2.01 -26.28 -3.24
C ILE A 83 -0.58 -26.47 -3.68
N PHE A 84 0.04 -25.43 -4.22
CA PHE A 84 1.42 -25.46 -4.70
C PHE A 84 2.11 -24.13 -4.38
N GLU A 85 3.44 -24.17 -4.36
CA GLU A 85 4.29 -23.03 -4.04
C GLU A 85 5.45 -22.99 -5.04
N PHE A 86 5.75 -21.80 -5.56
CA PHE A 86 6.88 -21.60 -6.47
C PHE A 86 7.56 -20.27 -6.15
N THR A 87 8.84 -20.16 -6.50
CA THR A 87 9.66 -18.99 -6.20
C THR A 87 10.18 -18.36 -7.47
N ILE A 88 10.08 -17.02 -7.54
CA ILE A 88 10.61 -16.20 -8.62
C ILE A 88 11.74 -15.36 -8.08
N PHE A 89 12.95 -15.50 -8.61
CA PHE A 89 14.11 -14.68 -8.31
C PHE A 89 14.27 -13.63 -9.40
N TYR A 90 14.39 -12.37 -9.01
CA TYR A 90 14.41 -11.26 -9.95
C TYR A 90 15.29 -10.11 -9.44
N HIS A 91 15.61 -9.16 -10.34
CA HIS A 91 16.36 -7.95 -10.01
C HIS A 91 16.15 -6.89 -11.07
N GLY A 92 16.50 -5.67 -10.75
CA GLY A 92 16.52 -4.57 -11.72
C GLY A 92 16.28 -3.22 -11.09
N VAL A 93 16.06 -2.22 -11.94
CA VAL A 93 15.67 -0.87 -11.55
C VAL A 93 14.16 -0.76 -11.70
N PRO A 94 13.40 -0.62 -10.59
CA PRO A 94 11.94 -0.49 -10.68
C PRO A 94 11.57 0.83 -11.36
N GLN A 95 10.32 0.90 -11.85
CA GLN A 95 9.79 2.13 -12.45
C GLN A 95 9.87 3.27 -11.44
N SER A 96 10.40 4.42 -11.87
CA SER A 96 10.31 5.66 -11.11
C SER A 96 8.97 6.34 -11.38
N ALA A 97 8.40 6.98 -10.37
CA ALA A 97 7.17 7.73 -10.50
C ALA A 97 7.40 9.04 -11.28
N ASP A 98 6.55 9.32 -12.27
CA ASP A 98 6.59 10.57 -13.02
C ASP A 98 5.82 11.69 -12.31
N ASN A 99 4.71 11.36 -11.67
CA ASN A 99 3.86 12.31 -10.93
C ASN A 99 3.14 11.59 -9.76
N PRO A 100 3.87 11.24 -8.67
CA PRO A 100 3.30 10.46 -7.57
C PRO A 100 2.22 11.25 -6.79
N PRO A 101 1.17 10.58 -6.32
CA PRO A 101 0.87 9.16 -6.48
C PRO A 101 0.20 8.78 -7.81
N TRP A 102 -0.31 9.74 -8.61
CA TRP A 102 -1.19 9.54 -9.78
C TRP A 102 -0.51 8.88 -10.98
N ALA A 103 0.77 9.15 -11.24
CA ALA A 103 1.60 8.40 -12.18
C ALA A 103 2.69 7.73 -11.35
N GLY A 104 2.39 6.51 -10.91
CA GLY A 104 3.08 5.82 -9.84
C GLY A 104 4.41 5.21 -10.22
N GLY A 105 5.05 4.64 -9.21
CA GLY A 105 6.39 4.07 -9.23
C GLY A 105 7.12 4.40 -7.95
N PHE A 106 8.43 4.23 -7.97
CA PHE A 106 9.29 4.64 -6.87
C PHE A 106 9.58 6.14 -6.93
N THR A 107 9.25 6.85 -5.87
CA THR A 107 9.67 8.23 -5.62
C THR A 107 11.00 8.22 -4.91
N TRP A 108 12.08 8.51 -5.63
CA TRP A 108 13.43 8.63 -5.10
C TRP A 108 13.72 10.09 -4.77
N SER A 109 13.52 10.45 -3.52
CA SER A 109 13.62 11.82 -3.03
C SER A 109 14.73 11.99 -1.99
N LYS A 110 14.91 13.22 -1.54
CA LYS A 110 15.72 13.58 -0.40
C LYS A 110 14.86 14.33 0.62
N ASP A 111 15.11 14.10 1.89
CA ASP A 111 14.51 14.87 2.96
C ASP A 111 15.15 16.28 3.09
N LYS A 112 14.67 17.10 4.00
CA LYS A 112 15.22 18.47 4.20
C LYS A 112 16.67 18.49 4.68
N GLU A 113 17.20 17.36 5.17
CA GLU A 113 18.59 17.21 5.60
C GLU A 113 19.47 16.60 4.49
N GLY A 114 18.88 16.32 3.31
CA GLY A 114 19.58 15.77 2.17
C GLY A 114 19.75 14.24 2.19
N ARG A 115 19.13 13.55 3.16
CA ARG A 115 19.17 12.08 3.29
C ARG A 115 18.18 11.44 2.33
N ASP A 116 18.43 10.20 1.93
CA ASP A 116 17.55 9.47 1.02
C ASP A 116 16.17 9.21 1.65
N TRP A 117 15.11 9.46 0.87
CA TRP A 117 13.73 9.31 1.26
C TRP A 117 12.92 8.72 0.11
N ILE A 118 12.53 7.47 0.24
CA ILE A 118 11.98 6.67 -0.84
C ILE A 118 10.60 6.16 -0.45
N ALA A 119 9.66 6.16 -1.39
CA ALA A 119 8.35 5.55 -1.22
C ALA A 119 7.83 5.03 -2.56
N VAL A 120 6.97 4.02 -2.55
CA VAL A 120 6.31 3.48 -3.74
C VAL A 120 4.83 3.83 -3.74
N SER A 121 4.27 4.09 -4.92
CA SER A 121 2.83 4.17 -5.20
C SER A 121 2.56 3.47 -6.53
N CYS A 122 1.51 2.67 -6.67
CA CYS A 122 1.29 1.89 -7.89
C CYS A 122 -0.18 1.54 -8.18
N GLU A 123 -1.14 2.32 -7.67
CA GLU A 123 -2.57 2.04 -7.90
C GLU A 123 -2.92 1.95 -9.40
N GLY A 124 -2.53 2.93 -10.19
CA GLY A 124 -2.81 2.97 -11.62
C GLY A 124 -1.96 2.03 -12.47
N GLU A 125 -0.69 1.87 -12.11
CA GLU A 125 0.29 1.05 -12.84
C GLU A 125 0.19 -0.43 -12.54
N GLY A 126 -0.21 -0.77 -11.30
CA GLY A 126 -0.18 -2.14 -10.76
C GLY A 126 1.15 -2.50 -10.10
N ALA A 127 1.09 -3.43 -9.16
CA ALA A 127 2.24 -3.84 -8.34
C ALA A 127 3.36 -4.52 -9.13
N ARG A 128 3.09 -5.00 -10.34
CA ARG A 128 4.08 -5.63 -11.24
C ARG A 128 5.27 -4.72 -11.55
N ILE A 129 5.15 -3.42 -11.33
CA ILE A 129 6.24 -2.46 -11.59
C ILE A 129 7.44 -2.64 -10.65
N TRP A 130 7.30 -3.40 -9.55
CA TRP A 130 8.39 -3.60 -8.60
C TRP A 130 8.52 -5.00 -8.00
N TRP A 131 7.48 -5.85 -8.06
CA TRP A 131 7.56 -7.25 -7.64
C TRP A 131 6.66 -8.17 -8.47
N PRO A 132 7.04 -9.45 -8.70
CA PRO A 132 6.26 -10.39 -9.50
C PRO A 132 5.03 -10.87 -8.75
N ASN A 133 3.85 -10.69 -9.36
CA ASN A 133 2.58 -11.07 -8.75
C ASN A 133 1.51 -11.42 -9.81
N LYS A 134 0.34 -11.82 -9.34
CA LYS A 134 -0.87 -11.90 -10.18
C LYS A 134 -1.51 -10.52 -10.20
N ASP A 135 -1.06 -9.65 -11.11
CA ASP A 135 -1.44 -8.24 -11.12
C ASP A 135 -2.84 -8.02 -11.69
N HIS A 136 -3.82 -8.06 -10.81
CA HIS A 136 -5.23 -7.79 -11.11
C HIS A 136 -5.92 -7.25 -9.86
N ILE A 137 -6.78 -6.25 -10.01
CA ILE A 137 -7.44 -5.57 -8.90
C ILE A 137 -8.24 -6.50 -7.97
N THR A 138 -8.70 -7.65 -8.47
CA THR A 138 -9.41 -8.68 -7.68
C THR A 138 -8.51 -9.81 -7.18
N ALA A 139 -7.19 -9.70 -7.37
CA ALA A 139 -6.26 -10.75 -6.96
C ALA A 139 -5.60 -10.37 -5.64
N GLU A 140 -6.24 -10.74 -4.55
CA GLU A 140 -5.74 -10.54 -3.19
C GLU A 140 -5.10 -11.82 -2.66
N GLY A 141 -3.96 -11.67 -2.01
CA GLY A 141 -3.43 -12.73 -1.14
C GLY A 141 -4.18 -12.73 0.19
N ASP A 142 -4.48 -13.92 0.74
CA ASP A 142 -5.15 -14.01 2.05
C ASP A 142 -4.27 -13.47 3.19
N SER A 143 -2.95 -13.45 2.98
CA SER A 143 -1.94 -12.85 3.85
C SER A 143 -0.64 -12.60 3.10
N VAL A 144 0.22 -11.72 3.63
CA VAL A 144 1.50 -11.36 3.00
C VAL A 144 2.59 -11.18 4.05
N ARG A 145 3.76 -11.76 3.79
CA ARG A 145 5.00 -11.48 4.49
C ARG A 145 5.91 -10.63 3.62
N MET A 146 6.47 -9.58 4.18
CA MET A 146 7.39 -8.69 3.49
C MET A 146 8.69 -8.60 4.29
N VAL A 147 9.81 -8.85 3.63
CA VAL A 147 11.16 -8.78 4.20
C VAL A 147 11.97 -7.78 3.38
N TYR A 148 12.20 -6.63 3.94
CA TYR A 148 12.90 -5.52 3.30
C TYR A 148 14.26 -5.30 3.93
N THR A 149 15.32 -5.41 3.12
CA THR A 149 16.71 -5.17 3.52
C THR A 149 17.17 -3.84 2.93
N VAL A 150 17.68 -2.97 3.80
CA VAL A 150 18.12 -1.59 3.47
C VAL A 150 19.46 -1.29 4.19
N PRO A 151 20.18 -0.21 3.84
CA PRO A 151 21.29 0.28 4.63
C PRO A 151 20.97 0.44 6.11
N SER A 152 21.91 0.15 7.02
CA SER A 152 21.65 0.05 8.46
C SER A 152 21.26 1.39 9.13
N ASP A 153 21.52 2.51 8.48
CA ASP A 153 21.11 3.86 8.89
C ASP A 153 19.69 4.26 8.44
N MET A 154 18.99 3.36 7.74
CA MET A 154 17.64 3.58 7.24
C MET A 154 16.64 2.60 7.84
N VAL A 155 15.38 3.00 7.85
CA VAL A 155 14.24 2.18 8.28
C VAL A 155 13.36 1.89 7.06
N ALA A 156 12.99 0.62 6.88
CA ALA A 156 12.01 0.22 5.88
C ALA A 156 10.66 -0.10 6.56
N VAL A 157 9.61 0.61 6.16
CA VAL A 157 8.25 0.47 6.69
C VAL A 157 7.36 -0.18 5.64
N GLY A 158 6.60 -1.20 6.03
CA GLY A 158 5.63 -1.91 5.20
C GLY A 158 4.22 -1.94 5.82
N ASN A 159 3.32 -2.62 5.14
CA ASN A 159 1.96 -2.87 5.61
C ASN A 159 1.93 -3.83 6.81
N GLY A 160 0.83 -3.85 7.54
CA GLY A 160 0.62 -4.79 8.64
C GLY A 160 1.48 -4.50 9.88
N THR A 161 1.91 -5.55 10.55
CA THR A 161 2.68 -5.45 11.80
C THR A 161 4.15 -5.79 11.59
N LEU A 162 5.03 -5.02 12.25
CA LEU A 162 6.47 -5.33 12.31
C LEU A 162 6.67 -6.55 13.22
N ARG A 163 7.22 -7.63 12.66
CA ARG A 163 7.45 -8.90 13.36
C ARG A 163 8.89 -9.01 13.87
N ASN A 164 9.85 -8.54 13.09
CA ASN A 164 11.27 -8.69 13.42
C ASN A 164 12.11 -7.60 12.76
N VAL A 165 13.23 -7.27 13.40
CA VAL A 165 14.30 -6.44 12.84
C VAL A 165 15.63 -7.09 13.13
N ILE A 166 16.43 -7.31 12.10
CA ILE A 166 17.81 -7.81 12.23
C ILE A 166 18.74 -6.77 11.63
N THR A 167 19.62 -6.22 12.45
CA THR A 167 20.65 -5.28 12.01
C THR A 167 22.02 -5.93 12.08
N ASN A 168 22.73 -5.92 10.96
CA ASN A 168 24.14 -6.24 10.84
C ASN A 168 24.93 -4.93 10.60
N ASP A 169 26.24 -5.01 10.42
CA ASP A 169 27.13 -3.85 10.37
C ASP A 169 26.69 -2.77 9.36
N ASP A 170 26.26 -3.18 8.17
CA ASP A 170 25.93 -2.28 7.05
C ASP A 170 24.49 -2.36 6.56
N LYS A 171 23.69 -3.33 7.04
CA LYS A 171 22.30 -3.53 6.62
C LYS A 171 21.37 -3.83 7.78
N SER A 172 20.12 -3.36 7.63
CA SER A 172 18.97 -3.69 8.47
C SER A 172 17.90 -4.40 7.64
N THR A 173 17.37 -5.50 8.16
CA THR A 173 16.29 -6.27 7.54
C THR A 173 15.04 -6.18 8.42
N TYR A 174 13.95 -5.72 7.83
CA TYR A 174 12.67 -5.51 8.48
C TYR A 174 11.68 -6.55 7.98
N GLU A 175 11.07 -7.31 8.89
CA GLU A 175 10.02 -8.29 8.59
C GLU A 175 8.65 -7.74 8.98
N TRP A 176 7.80 -7.51 8.00
CA TRP A 176 6.42 -7.08 8.13
C TRP A 176 5.46 -8.20 7.77
N PHE A 177 4.27 -8.22 8.37
CA PHE A 177 3.26 -9.23 8.10
C PHE A 177 1.86 -8.64 8.11
N VAL A 178 1.08 -8.96 7.07
CA VAL A 178 -0.34 -8.67 6.94
C VAL A 178 -1.11 -9.96 7.11
N ASN A 179 -2.01 -9.99 8.09
CA ASN A 179 -2.83 -11.18 8.41
C ASN A 179 -4.10 -11.27 7.57
N ASN A 180 -4.58 -10.15 7.07
CA ASN A 180 -5.84 -10.03 6.35
C ASN A 180 -5.63 -10.03 4.83
N PRO A 181 -6.65 -10.33 4.02
CA PRO A 181 -6.57 -10.16 2.58
C PRO A 181 -6.15 -8.74 2.21
N ILE A 182 -5.25 -8.63 1.25
CA ILE A 182 -4.71 -7.36 0.79
C ILE A 182 -4.55 -7.35 -0.73
N ASN A 183 -5.00 -6.27 -1.36
CA ASN A 183 -4.79 -6.06 -2.78
C ASN A 183 -3.30 -5.82 -3.08
N ASN A 184 -2.83 -6.33 -4.21
CA ASN A 184 -1.40 -6.25 -4.56
C ASN A 184 -0.89 -4.81 -4.66
N TYR A 185 -1.70 -3.85 -5.17
CA TYR A 185 -1.28 -2.45 -5.27
C TYR A 185 -1.09 -1.78 -3.91
N ASN A 186 -1.78 -2.28 -2.89
CA ASN A 186 -1.67 -1.78 -1.52
C ASN A 186 -0.37 -2.20 -0.81
N ILE A 187 0.29 -3.27 -1.30
CA ILE A 187 1.57 -3.69 -0.74
C ILE A 187 2.62 -2.67 -1.10
N SER A 188 3.26 -2.09 -0.08
CA SER A 188 4.11 -0.92 -0.23
C SER A 188 5.37 -0.99 0.63
N VAL A 189 6.34 -0.16 0.29
CA VAL A 189 7.54 0.06 1.08
C VAL A 189 7.87 1.55 1.13
N GLN A 190 8.18 2.04 2.33
CA GLN A 190 8.69 3.38 2.57
C GLN A 190 10.05 3.27 3.27
N ILE A 191 11.07 3.93 2.74
CA ILE A 191 12.45 3.85 3.22
C ILE A 191 12.96 5.26 3.52
N GLY A 192 13.51 5.46 4.72
CA GLY A 192 14.04 6.74 5.15
C GLY A 192 14.57 6.72 6.57
N ASN A 193 14.94 7.87 7.09
CA ASN A 193 15.36 8.02 8.49
C ASN A 193 14.12 8.16 9.40
N TYR A 194 13.28 7.12 9.38
CA TYR A 194 12.03 7.10 10.13
C TYR A 194 12.23 6.80 11.60
N VAL A 195 11.35 7.38 12.42
CA VAL A 195 11.12 7.00 13.81
C VAL A 195 9.66 6.67 14.03
N ALA A 196 9.41 5.73 14.94
CA ALA A 196 8.05 5.38 15.33
C ALA A 196 7.46 6.41 16.29
N VAL A 197 6.24 6.85 16.01
CA VAL A 197 5.36 7.57 16.92
C VAL A 197 4.32 6.58 17.40
N GLN A 198 4.49 6.09 18.62
CA GLN A 198 3.60 5.10 19.23
C GLN A 198 2.29 5.75 19.64
N ASP A 199 1.20 5.17 19.22
CA ASP A 199 -0.15 5.55 19.62
C ASP A 199 -1.04 4.30 19.72
N THR A 200 -2.24 4.47 20.28
CA THR A 200 -3.19 3.36 20.48
C THR A 200 -4.62 3.81 20.21
N PHE A 201 -5.43 2.88 19.74
CA PHE A 201 -6.88 3.01 19.62
C PHE A 201 -7.56 1.98 20.54
N ILE A 202 -8.55 2.41 21.29
CA ILE A 202 -9.28 1.52 22.20
C ILE A 202 -10.67 1.28 21.62
N LYS A 203 -11.00 -0.01 21.42
CA LYS A 203 -12.31 -0.48 21.01
C LYS A 203 -12.71 -1.69 21.85
N ASP A 204 -13.92 -1.67 22.39
CA ASP A 204 -14.49 -2.78 23.18
C ASP A 204 -13.51 -3.34 24.24
N ASP A 205 -12.89 -2.42 25.02
CA ASP A 205 -11.85 -2.69 26.02
C ASP A 205 -10.55 -3.33 25.48
N THR A 206 -10.41 -3.45 24.16
CA THR A 206 -9.19 -3.93 23.50
C THR A 206 -8.32 -2.77 23.03
N ILE A 207 -7.02 -2.86 23.31
CA ILE A 207 -6.04 -1.87 22.86
C ILE A 207 -5.45 -2.34 21.51
N HIS A 208 -5.60 -1.51 20.50
CA HIS A 208 -5.02 -1.71 19.17
C HIS A 208 -3.88 -0.73 18.93
N ASN A 209 -2.79 -1.22 18.37
CA ASN A 209 -1.60 -0.40 18.10
C ASN A 209 -1.80 0.48 16.88
N MET A 210 -1.38 1.75 17.01
CA MET A 210 -1.28 2.73 15.93
C MET A 210 0.15 3.28 15.93
N ASN A 211 1.06 2.58 15.27
CA ASN A 211 2.47 2.98 15.23
C ASN A 211 2.75 3.78 13.95
N HIS A 212 2.66 5.10 14.02
CA HIS A 212 2.96 5.97 12.89
C HIS A 212 4.47 6.07 12.65
N TYR A 213 4.88 6.35 11.42
CA TYR A 213 6.29 6.51 11.05
C TYR A 213 6.51 7.84 10.36
N VAL A 214 7.44 8.63 10.89
CA VAL A 214 7.78 9.95 10.36
C VAL A 214 9.29 10.16 10.35
N LEU A 215 9.76 11.10 9.56
CA LEU A 215 11.16 11.50 9.61
C LEU A 215 11.50 12.00 11.02
N ASP A 216 12.66 11.66 11.52
CA ASP A 216 13.07 11.80 12.92
C ASP A 216 12.82 13.21 13.49
N TYR A 217 13.09 14.25 12.72
CA TYR A 217 12.89 15.65 13.10
C TYR A 217 11.41 16.08 13.15
N ASN A 218 10.48 15.28 12.67
CA ASN A 218 9.04 15.57 12.70
C ASN A 218 8.31 14.82 13.83
N LYS A 219 9.01 14.02 14.63
CA LYS A 219 8.41 13.15 15.66
C LYS A 219 7.49 13.90 16.63
N GLU A 220 7.93 15.01 17.18
CA GLU A 220 7.15 15.79 18.16
C GLU A 220 5.90 16.41 17.53
N LEU A 221 6.05 16.94 16.31
CA LEU A 221 4.93 17.50 15.56
C LEU A 221 3.89 16.43 15.23
N ALA A 222 4.33 15.29 14.70
CA ALA A 222 3.48 14.19 14.30
C ALA A 222 2.73 13.56 15.47
N SER A 223 3.36 13.43 16.64
CA SER A 223 2.71 12.82 17.81
C SER A 223 1.44 13.56 18.27
N ASN A 224 1.36 14.85 18.04
CA ASN A 224 0.13 15.61 18.27
C ASN A 224 -0.79 15.62 17.04
N TYR A 225 -0.20 15.76 15.85
CA TYR A 225 -0.96 15.95 14.61
C TYR A 225 -1.73 14.70 14.19
N PHE A 226 -1.15 13.52 14.32
CA PHE A 226 -1.77 12.26 13.90
C PHE A 226 -2.86 11.72 14.86
N THR A 227 -3.00 12.32 16.05
CA THR A 227 -4.10 11.95 16.97
C THR A 227 -5.48 12.12 16.36
N GLN A 228 -5.63 12.97 15.35
CA GLN A 228 -6.90 13.17 14.63
C GLN A 228 -7.37 11.91 13.89
N SER A 229 -6.48 10.99 13.52
CA SER A 229 -6.85 9.72 12.90
C SER A 229 -7.79 8.86 13.77
N LYS A 230 -7.69 8.95 15.08
CA LYS A 230 -8.59 8.23 16.00
C LYS A 230 -10.04 8.69 15.91
N GLU A 231 -10.25 9.98 15.76
CA GLU A 231 -11.59 10.55 15.57
C GLU A 231 -12.14 10.12 14.21
N ILE A 232 -11.31 10.15 13.20
CA ILE A 232 -11.66 9.75 11.84
C ILE A 232 -12.06 8.27 11.80
N ILE A 233 -11.27 7.37 12.40
CA ILE A 233 -11.60 5.94 12.49
C ILE A 233 -12.96 5.74 13.21
N ARG A 234 -13.19 6.42 14.35
CA ARG A 234 -14.48 6.32 15.06
C ARG A 234 -15.66 6.78 14.21
N PHE A 235 -15.46 7.83 13.42
CA PHE A 235 -16.48 8.30 12.47
C PHE A 235 -16.79 7.23 11.43
N TYR A 236 -15.78 6.66 10.78
CA TYR A 236 -15.99 5.62 9.78
C TYR A 236 -16.64 4.39 10.38
N GLU A 237 -16.23 3.94 11.56
CA GLU A 237 -16.89 2.84 12.27
C GLU A 237 -18.36 3.12 12.59
N LYS A 238 -18.68 4.34 12.98
CA LYS A 238 -20.06 4.76 13.29
C LYS A 238 -20.99 4.64 12.10
N TYR A 239 -20.51 4.98 10.89
CA TYR A 239 -21.36 5.10 9.70
C TYR A 239 -21.20 3.92 8.73
N PHE A 240 -20.05 3.27 8.68
CA PHE A 240 -19.71 2.31 7.63
C PHE A 240 -19.28 0.93 8.17
N GLY A 241 -19.32 0.73 9.50
CA GLY A 241 -18.96 -0.53 10.14
C GLY A 241 -17.53 -0.57 10.64
N ASP A 242 -17.20 -1.64 11.35
CA ASP A 242 -15.92 -1.77 12.05
C ASP A 242 -14.72 -1.70 11.10
N TYR A 243 -13.59 -1.17 11.60
CA TYR A 243 -12.30 -1.25 10.93
C TYR A 243 -11.89 -2.72 10.78
N GLN A 244 -11.62 -3.16 9.56
CA GLN A 244 -11.44 -4.58 9.25
C GLN A 244 -10.05 -5.13 9.61
N TRP A 245 -9.05 -4.24 9.78
CA TRP A 245 -7.63 -4.60 9.82
C TRP A 245 -7.00 -4.43 11.20
N TYR A 246 -7.75 -4.57 12.30
CA TYR A 246 -7.22 -4.37 13.66
C TYR A 246 -6.02 -5.27 13.99
N GLU A 247 -5.95 -6.48 13.42
CA GLU A 247 -4.82 -7.39 13.62
C GLU A 247 -3.53 -6.88 12.92
N ASP A 248 -3.67 -6.10 11.86
CA ASP A 248 -2.58 -5.51 11.10
C ASP A 248 -2.20 -4.11 11.61
N GLY A 249 -3.01 -3.57 12.53
CA GLY A 249 -2.86 -2.23 13.07
C GLY A 249 -3.23 -1.16 12.05
N TYR A 250 -3.03 0.09 12.45
CA TYR A 250 -3.19 1.27 11.57
C TYR A 250 -1.97 2.18 11.73
N LYS A 251 -1.45 2.70 10.65
CA LYS A 251 -0.35 3.66 10.69
C LYS A 251 -0.47 4.72 9.61
N LEU A 252 -0.05 5.93 9.96
CA LEU A 252 0.26 6.99 9.01
C LEU A 252 1.78 7.01 8.81
N ILE A 253 2.22 7.06 7.56
CA ILE A 253 3.63 7.06 7.19
C ILE A 253 3.93 8.32 6.39
N GLU A 254 4.84 9.15 6.87
CA GLU A 254 5.26 10.35 6.16
C GLU A 254 5.99 10.01 4.86
N VAL A 255 5.60 10.62 3.73
CA VAL A 255 6.13 10.32 2.39
C VAL A 255 6.40 11.57 1.56
N PRO A 256 7.28 11.48 0.52
CA PRO A 256 7.63 12.61 -0.34
C PRO A 256 6.61 12.93 -1.45
N TYR A 257 5.38 12.48 -1.33
CA TYR A 257 4.25 12.80 -2.22
C TYR A 257 2.99 13.06 -1.38
N LEU A 258 1.85 13.37 -2.00
CA LEU A 258 0.69 13.85 -1.26
C LEU A 258 0.14 12.82 -0.27
N GLY A 259 -0.24 11.65 -0.72
CA GLY A 259 -0.81 10.57 0.08
C GLY A 259 -1.15 9.36 -0.78
N MET A 260 -1.47 8.24 -0.15
CA MET A 260 -1.93 7.00 -0.79
C MET A 260 -2.53 6.06 0.26
N GLU A 261 -3.55 5.34 -0.12
CA GLU A 261 -4.39 4.51 0.75
C GLU A 261 -3.85 3.10 1.03
N HIS A 262 -2.54 2.89 1.05
CA HIS A 262 -1.97 1.56 1.31
C HIS A 262 -2.55 0.93 2.58
N GLN A 263 -3.26 -0.19 2.45
CA GLN A 263 -3.98 -0.87 3.54
C GLN A 263 -3.12 -1.02 4.80
N SER A 264 -3.63 -0.56 5.95
CA SER A 264 -2.95 -0.53 7.26
C SER A 264 -1.63 0.27 7.31
N ALA A 265 -1.25 0.92 6.20
CA ALA A 265 0.01 1.66 6.02
C ALA A 265 -0.21 2.95 5.21
N VAL A 266 -1.25 3.68 5.57
CA VAL A 266 -1.69 4.91 4.91
C VAL A 266 -0.56 5.92 4.84
N THR A 267 -0.26 6.44 3.66
CA THR A 267 0.83 7.39 3.47
C THR A 267 0.36 8.83 3.50
N TYR A 268 1.19 9.71 4.04
CA TYR A 268 0.88 11.10 4.34
C TYR A 268 2.01 12.04 3.94
N GLY A 269 1.78 12.99 3.06
CA GLY A 269 2.78 13.96 2.59
C GLY A 269 2.30 15.41 2.54
N ASN A 270 1.27 15.78 3.35
CA ASN A 270 0.74 17.15 3.38
C ASN A 270 1.56 18.14 4.25
N GLY A 271 2.74 17.72 4.74
CA GLY A 271 3.66 18.58 5.48
C GLY A 271 3.10 19.06 6.82
N PHE A 272 2.24 18.30 7.47
CA PHE A 272 1.58 18.63 8.75
C PHE A 272 0.87 19.98 8.72
N SER A 273 0.24 20.29 7.60
CA SER A 273 -0.42 21.57 7.40
C SER A 273 -1.88 21.38 6.98
N ILE A 274 -2.78 21.71 7.87
CA ILE A 274 -4.22 21.80 7.61
C ILE A 274 -4.51 22.76 6.44
N TYR A 275 -3.60 23.65 6.11
CA TYR A 275 -3.77 24.72 5.13
C TYR A 275 -3.08 24.49 3.78
N ASN A 276 -2.21 23.48 3.65
CA ASN A 276 -1.47 23.23 2.41
C ASN A 276 -2.28 22.50 1.32
N GLY A 277 -3.45 21.96 1.66
CA GLY A 277 -4.32 21.32 0.69
C GLY A 277 -4.94 22.33 -0.29
N VAL A 278 -5.20 21.89 -1.52
CA VAL A 278 -5.84 22.64 -2.61
C VAL A 278 -7.19 23.29 -2.21
N ARG A 279 -7.71 22.94 -1.05
CA ARG A 279 -9.06 23.29 -0.56
C ARG A 279 -9.10 24.38 0.51
N SER A 280 -7.97 24.93 0.96
CA SER A 280 -7.91 25.46 2.33
C SER A 280 -8.14 26.95 2.55
N LYS A 281 -7.86 27.83 1.62
CA LYS A 281 -7.79 29.27 1.95
C LYS A 281 -9.12 29.99 2.05
N SER A 282 -10.20 29.39 1.59
CA SER A 282 -11.55 30.01 1.59
C SER A 282 -12.50 29.47 2.65
N TRP A 283 -12.06 28.56 3.51
CA TRP A 283 -12.95 27.84 4.42
C TRP A 283 -12.44 27.78 5.87
N PRO A 284 -13.00 28.58 6.80
CA PRO A 284 -12.55 28.59 8.20
C PRO A 284 -12.77 27.26 8.94
N MET A 285 -13.59 26.33 8.41
CA MET A 285 -13.88 25.04 9.02
C MET A 285 -12.80 23.99 8.77
N TYR A 286 -11.99 24.10 7.71
CA TYR A 286 -10.85 23.21 7.47
C TYR A 286 -9.67 23.38 8.43
N GLY A 287 -9.63 24.48 9.17
CA GLY A 287 -8.57 24.73 10.16
C GLY A 287 -8.60 23.80 11.38
N VAL A 288 -9.46 22.78 11.42
CA VAL A 288 -9.66 21.89 12.57
C VAL A 288 -9.15 20.49 12.32
N ILE A 289 -9.14 20.02 11.06
CA ILE A 289 -8.72 18.67 10.70
C ILE A 289 -8.07 18.64 9.32
N ASP A 290 -7.13 17.73 9.12
CA ASP A 290 -6.48 17.54 7.81
C ASP A 290 -7.36 16.72 6.88
N PRO A 291 -7.84 17.30 5.76
CA PRO A 291 -8.68 16.57 4.81
C PRO A 291 -7.97 15.39 4.14
N LEU A 292 -6.64 15.41 4.04
CA LEU A 292 -5.88 14.30 3.50
C LEU A 292 -5.96 13.08 4.42
N ILE A 293 -5.87 13.26 5.74
CA ILE A 293 -5.99 12.14 6.68
C ILE A 293 -7.41 11.56 6.63
N ILE A 294 -8.45 12.38 6.46
CA ILE A 294 -9.83 11.88 6.27
C ILE A 294 -9.90 11.05 5.00
N HIS A 295 -9.37 11.58 3.90
CA HIS A 295 -9.39 10.96 2.59
C HIS A 295 -8.70 9.60 2.61
N GLU A 296 -7.43 9.58 2.91
CA GLU A 296 -6.61 8.37 2.87
C GLU A 296 -7.04 7.31 3.92
N THR A 297 -7.52 7.75 5.10
CA THR A 297 -8.05 6.81 6.11
C THR A 297 -9.36 6.17 5.68
N GLY A 298 -10.21 6.92 4.99
CA GLY A 298 -11.52 6.41 4.56
C GLY A 298 -11.42 5.34 3.48
N HIS A 299 -10.35 5.34 2.72
CA HIS A 299 -10.05 4.28 1.78
C HIS A 299 -9.87 2.90 2.43
N GLU A 300 -9.61 2.81 3.74
CA GLU A 300 -9.64 1.53 4.45
C GLU A 300 -11.02 0.85 4.35
N TRP A 301 -12.11 1.62 4.19
CA TRP A 301 -13.46 1.14 3.89
C TRP A 301 -13.74 1.09 2.39
N PHE A 302 -13.43 2.16 1.63
CA PHE A 302 -13.73 2.28 0.20
C PHE A 302 -12.43 2.24 -0.63
N GLY A 303 -12.11 1.11 -1.20
CA GLY A 303 -10.85 0.83 -1.89
C GLY A 303 -10.20 -0.42 -1.32
N ASN A 304 -9.97 -0.47 -0.02
CA ASN A 304 -9.32 -1.61 0.63
C ASN A 304 -10.33 -2.70 1.03
N SER A 305 -11.36 -2.37 1.84
CA SER A 305 -12.39 -3.35 2.23
C SER A 305 -13.43 -3.58 1.14
N VAL A 306 -13.88 -2.53 0.47
CA VAL A 306 -14.82 -2.61 -0.65
C VAL A 306 -14.07 -2.18 -1.92
N THR A 307 -13.48 -3.14 -2.60
CA THR A 307 -12.63 -2.94 -3.78
C THR A 307 -13.45 -2.99 -5.07
N ALA A 308 -13.12 -2.15 -6.05
CA ALA A 308 -13.67 -2.20 -7.39
C ALA A 308 -13.29 -3.50 -8.10
N GLN A 309 -14.23 -4.13 -8.79
CA GLN A 309 -13.96 -5.34 -9.55
C GLN A 309 -13.14 -5.09 -10.83
N ASP A 310 -13.21 -3.87 -11.34
CA ASP A 310 -12.59 -3.45 -12.59
C ASP A 310 -12.17 -1.98 -12.48
N PRO A 311 -11.04 -1.56 -13.08
CA PRO A 311 -10.59 -0.16 -13.05
C PRO A 311 -11.63 0.86 -13.54
N THR A 312 -12.56 0.46 -14.42
CA THR A 312 -13.68 1.31 -14.85
C THR A 312 -14.65 1.65 -13.73
N HIS A 313 -14.58 0.93 -12.61
CA HIS A 313 -15.40 1.15 -11.41
C HIS A 313 -14.63 1.83 -10.27
N ILE A 314 -13.53 2.51 -10.56
CA ILE A 314 -12.71 3.20 -9.56
C ILE A 314 -13.48 4.26 -8.76
N TRP A 315 -14.64 4.69 -9.25
CA TRP A 315 -15.55 5.55 -8.50
C TRP A 315 -16.03 4.93 -7.16
N ILE A 316 -15.92 3.61 -6.99
CA ILE A 316 -16.17 2.93 -5.70
C ILE A 316 -15.10 3.34 -4.69
N HIS A 317 -13.83 3.44 -5.13
CA HIS A 317 -12.75 3.94 -4.30
C HIS A 317 -12.92 5.44 -4.07
N GLU A 318 -12.82 6.24 -5.12
CA GLU A 318 -12.73 7.69 -5.02
C GLU A 318 -14.07 8.40 -4.78
N GLY A 319 -15.13 7.96 -5.46
CA GLY A 319 -16.42 8.63 -5.40
C GLY A 319 -17.14 8.43 -4.08
N LEU A 320 -17.16 7.18 -3.56
CA LEU A 320 -17.75 6.90 -2.24
C LEU A 320 -16.88 7.49 -1.12
N GLN A 321 -15.56 7.44 -1.27
CA GLN A 321 -14.63 8.04 -0.32
C GLN A 321 -14.85 9.56 -0.21
N VAL A 322 -14.84 10.28 -1.32
CA VAL A 322 -15.08 11.74 -1.33
C VAL A 322 -16.49 12.10 -0.81
N TYR A 323 -17.50 11.25 -1.08
CA TYR A 323 -18.81 11.45 -0.50
C TYR A 323 -18.83 11.25 1.02
N SER A 324 -18.11 10.28 1.53
CA SER A 324 -17.98 10.03 2.98
C SER A 324 -17.35 11.20 3.73
N GLU A 325 -16.43 11.94 3.09
CA GLU A 325 -15.87 13.18 3.66
C GLU A 325 -16.96 14.24 3.93
N SER A 326 -17.97 14.34 3.06
CA SER A 326 -19.08 15.25 3.29
C SER A 326 -19.90 14.87 4.52
N ILE A 327 -20.12 13.58 4.73
CA ILE A 327 -20.80 13.05 5.92
C ILE A 327 -19.94 13.27 7.17
N TYR A 328 -18.60 13.14 7.06
CA TYR A 328 -17.70 13.47 8.15
C TYR A 328 -17.83 14.92 8.59
N PHE A 329 -17.87 15.85 7.65
CA PHE A 329 -18.03 17.27 7.99
C PHE A 329 -19.42 17.59 8.54
N GLU A 330 -20.48 16.94 8.04
CA GLU A 330 -21.81 17.04 8.60
C GLU A 330 -21.85 16.57 10.06
N ASP A 331 -21.30 15.40 10.37
CA ASP A 331 -21.22 14.84 11.72
C ASP A 331 -20.35 15.69 12.64
N LYS A 332 -19.19 16.10 12.17
CA LYS A 332 -18.22 16.90 12.94
C LYS A 332 -18.76 18.24 13.41
N PHE A 333 -19.57 18.89 12.60
CA PHE A 333 -20.12 20.20 12.86
C PHE A 333 -21.62 20.19 13.23
N ASP A 334 -22.22 19.01 13.33
CA ASP A 334 -23.65 18.82 13.58
C ASP A 334 -24.52 19.68 12.63
N SER A 335 -24.15 19.72 11.34
CA SER A 335 -24.76 20.59 10.36
C SER A 335 -24.76 20.01 8.96
N TYR A 336 -25.96 19.66 8.46
CA TYR A 336 -26.17 19.21 7.08
C TYR A 336 -25.66 20.22 6.05
N GLU A 337 -25.84 21.54 6.32
CA GLU A 337 -25.39 22.59 5.40
C GLU A 337 -23.88 22.58 5.18
N VAL A 338 -23.12 22.14 6.18
CA VAL A 338 -21.66 22.02 6.09
C VAL A 338 -21.27 20.89 5.13
N GLY A 339 -21.90 19.72 5.23
CA GLY A 339 -21.68 18.63 4.29
C GLY A 339 -22.04 19.01 2.85
N VAL A 340 -23.23 19.64 2.66
CA VAL A 340 -23.64 20.15 1.34
C VAL A 340 -22.67 21.19 0.78
N HIS A 341 -22.18 22.09 1.63
CA HIS A 341 -21.20 23.08 1.19
C HIS A 341 -19.90 22.41 0.74
N TYR A 342 -19.44 21.39 1.47
CA TYR A 342 -18.28 20.59 1.05
C TYR A 342 -18.46 20.03 -0.37
N LEU A 343 -19.57 19.33 -0.63
CA LEU A 343 -19.88 18.78 -1.96
C LEU A 343 -19.93 19.87 -3.05
N ASN A 344 -20.47 21.05 -2.74
CA ASN A 344 -20.49 22.16 -3.69
C ASN A 344 -19.10 22.69 -4.06
N THR A 345 -18.09 22.55 -3.20
CA THR A 345 -16.70 22.88 -3.55
C THR A 345 -16.11 21.94 -4.61
N LEU A 346 -16.65 20.73 -4.72
CA LEU A 346 -16.21 19.69 -5.64
C LEU A 346 -16.93 19.75 -7.00
N LYS A 347 -18.11 20.35 -7.05
CA LYS A 347 -18.99 20.36 -8.23
C LYS A 347 -18.31 20.82 -9.52
N ASN A 348 -17.39 21.77 -9.44
CA ASN A 348 -16.68 22.30 -10.60
C ASN A 348 -15.43 21.50 -10.97
N ARG A 349 -15.13 20.42 -10.25
CA ARG A 349 -13.98 19.53 -10.50
C ARG A 349 -14.41 18.25 -11.23
N ILE A 350 -15.71 17.95 -11.26
CA ILE A 350 -16.24 16.82 -12.00
C ILE A 350 -16.38 17.27 -13.44
N VAL A 351 -15.52 16.77 -14.30
CA VAL A 351 -15.55 17.02 -15.75
C VAL A 351 -16.15 15.78 -16.39
N ASN A 352 -17.28 15.95 -17.09
CA ASN A 352 -17.79 14.93 -18.00
C ASN A 352 -17.11 15.15 -19.35
N GLU A 353 -16.11 14.35 -19.66
CA GLU A 353 -15.52 14.25 -21.00
C GLU A 353 -16.30 13.26 -21.86
#